data_8c0c77140c2cc247adc2a493cd5bcd40
#
_entry.id   8c0c77140c2cc247adc2a493cd5bcd40
#
_cell.length_a   1.000
_cell.length_b   1.000
_cell.length_c   1.000
_cell.angle_alpha   90.00
_cell.angle_beta   90.00
_cell.angle_gamma   90.00
#
_symmetry.space_group_name_H-M   'P 1'
#
loop_
_entity.id
_entity.type
_entity.pdbx_description
1 polymer ?
#
loop_
_entity_poly.entity_id
_entity_poly.type
_entity_poly.pdbx_seq_one_letter_code
_entity_poly.pdbx_strand_id
1 'polypeptide(L)'
;MKEYRLNMLSRADMVKGQGVLSAYEEELRLISGRLDRIHGDSGDFKLNISINDKIDGDITHIHTVNPEFFLRLPAIKSKGIAVGSVHFLPETVDQSLHLPSVARQAFYSYLISFYKSMDRLVTVNPCFIPKLAAYGIDPQKISFIPNYVSGSVFSTVDRQQVKELRSSWGLDPERFTVVCAGQLQTRKGVLEFAQIAKALPQMQFVWAGDFAFGGMICLERLITMTKK
;
A
#
# COMPACT_ATOMS: atom_id res chain seq x y z
N MET A 1 6.09 -17.89 29.39
CA MET A 1 5.59 -17.21 28.20
C MET A 1 6.79 -16.71 27.43
N LYS A 2 6.94 -17.08 26.16
CA LYS A 2 8.03 -16.61 25.30
C LYS A 2 7.76 -15.16 24.86
N GLU A 3 8.79 -14.32 24.90
CA GLU A 3 8.70 -12.94 24.40
C GLU A 3 9.46 -12.83 23.08
N TYR A 4 8.84 -12.17 22.10
CA TYR A 4 9.45 -11.85 20.82
C TYR A 4 9.39 -10.35 20.58
N ARG A 5 10.44 -9.82 19.94
CA ARG A 5 10.49 -8.43 19.46
C ARG A 5 10.27 -8.39 17.96
N LEU A 6 9.24 -7.66 17.54
CA LEU A 6 8.97 -7.33 16.15
C LEU A 6 9.35 -5.88 15.87
N ASN A 7 10.33 -5.65 15.00
CA ASN A 7 10.67 -4.31 14.54
C ASN A 7 10.09 -4.07 13.14
N MET A 8 9.18 -3.10 13.02
CA MET A 8 8.50 -2.73 11.79
C MET A 8 9.24 -1.57 11.13
N LEU A 9 9.88 -1.81 9.98
CA LEU A 9 10.66 -0.80 9.25
C LEU A 9 9.90 -0.30 8.02
N SER A 10 9.71 1.01 7.94
CA SER A 10 9.05 1.67 6.80
C SER A 10 9.53 3.10 6.62
N ARG A 11 9.60 3.57 5.37
CA ARG A 11 9.74 4.97 4.96
C ARG A 11 8.59 5.39 4.07
N ALA A 12 7.45 4.73 4.18
CA ALA A 12 6.27 5.06 3.40
C ALA A 12 5.71 6.46 3.71
N ASP A 13 6.01 7.01 4.87
CA ASP A 13 5.73 8.36 5.31
C ASP A 13 6.41 9.46 4.46
N MET A 14 7.52 9.12 3.80
CA MET A 14 8.25 10.07 2.93
C MET A 14 7.50 10.39 1.63
N VAL A 15 6.52 9.57 1.23
CA VAL A 15 5.75 9.78 0.01
C VAL A 15 4.26 9.76 0.32
N LYS A 16 3.66 10.94 0.36
CA LYS A 16 2.21 11.10 0.64
C LYS A 16 1.34 10.48 -0.46
N GLY A 17 0.17 9.97 -0.07
CA GLY A 17 -0.83 9.48 -1.01
C GLY A 17 -0.53 8.12 -1.62
N GLN A 18 0.42 7.35 -1.09
CA GLN A 18 0.68 5.98 -1.51
C GLN A 18 -0.07 4.96 -0.65
N GLY A 19 -0.66 3.96 -1.31
CA GLY A 19 -1.36 2.86 -0.64
C GLY A 19 -0.47 2.02 0.29
N VAL A 20 0.87 2.09 0.12
CA VAL A 20 1.82 1.39 1.00
C VAL A 20 1.78 1.94 2.43
N LEU A 21 1.66 3.27 2.60
CA LEU A 21 1.54 3.88 3.93
C LEU A 21 0.26 3.42 4.62
N SER A 22 -0.88 3.50 3.94
CA SER A 22 -2.16 3.07 4.50
C SER A 22 -2.16 1.58 4.87
N ALA A 23 -1.60 0.72 4.01
CA ALA A 23 -1.47 -0.71 4.29
C ALA A 23 -0.59 -0.98 5.53
N TYR A 24 0.53 -0.26 5.65
CA TYR A 24 1.43 -0.35 6.79
C TYR A 24 0.76 0.09 8.10
N GLU A 25 0.06 1.23 8.08
CA GLU A 25 -0.66 1.74 9.26
C GLU A 25 -1.79 0.81 9.70
N GLU A 26 -2.55 0.25 8.76
CA GLU A 26 -3.62 -0.71 9.08
C GLU A 26 -3.05 -2.02 9.64
N GLU A 27 -1.92 -2.50 9.11
CA GLU A 27 -1.24 -3.66 9.66
C GLU A 27 -0.74 -3.41 11.09
N LEU A 28 -0.14 -2.25 11.36
CA LEU A 28 0.25 -1.86 12.71
C LEU A 28 -0.93 -1.82 13.67
N ARG A 29 -2.06 -1.23 13.27
CA ARG A 29 -3.28 -1.19 14.09
C ARG A 29 -3.80 -2.60 14.37
N LEU A 30 -3.83 -3.46 13.35
CA LEU A 30 -4.30 -4.84 13.48
C LEU A 30 -3.45 -5.63 14.48
N ILE A 31 -2.13 -5.58 14.32
CA ILE A 31 -1.19 -6.31 15.18
C ILE A 31 -1.27 -5.75 16.60
N SER A 32 -1.20 -4.43 16.79
CA SER A 32 -1.25 -3.79 18.09
C SER A 32 -2.57 -4.04 18.84
N GLY A 33 -3.69 -4.08 18.11
CA GLY A 33 -5.01 -4.31 18.70
C GLY A 33 -5.33 -5.77 19.01
N ARG A 34 -4.47 -6.72 18.64
CA ARG A 34 -4.67 -8.16 18.84
C ARG A 34 -3.54 -8.86 19.58
N LEU A 35 -2.60 -8.12 20.13
CA LEU A 35 -1.43 -8.68 20.83
C LEU A 35 -1.80 -9.61 21.97
N ASP A 36 -2.91 -9.34 22.67
CA ASP A 36 -3.48 -10.13 23.74
C ASP A 36 -4.23 -11.39 23.27
N ARG A 37 -4.43 -11.55 21.95
CA ARG A 37 -5.19 -12.65 21.34
C ARG A 37 -4.37 -13.52 20.38
N ILE A 38 -3.08 -13.26 20.26
CA ILE A 38 -2.20 -14.07 19.43
C ILE A 38 -1.80 -15.31 20.22
N HIS A 39 -2.54 -16.39 20.01
CA HIS A 39 -2.21 -17.73 20.50
C HIS A 39 -1.59 -18.48 19.33
N GLY A 40 -0.33 -18.88 19.47
CA GLY A 40 0.34 -19.73 18.49
C GLY A 40 0.14 -21.22 18.81
N ASP A 41 0.36 -22.09 17.82
CA ASP A 41 0.36 -23.57 18.00
C ASP A 41 1.38 -24.02 19.05
N SER A 42 2.35 -23.16 19.41
CA SER A 42 3.41 -23.41 20.38
C SER A 42 3.15 -22.87 21.78
N GLY A 43 1.91 -22.41 22.07
CA GLY A 43 1.51 -21.80 23.33
C GLY A 43 1.54 -20.28 23.33
N ASP A 44 1.23 -19.68 24.48
CA ASP A 44 1.14 -18.22 24.64
C ASP A 44 2.50 -17.55 24.49
N PHE A 45 2.56 -16.50 23.68
CA PHE A 45 3.73 -15.64 23.54
C PHE A 45 3.35 -14.16 23.64
N LYS A 46 4.29 -13.35 24.04
CA LYS A 46 4.17 -11.91 24.07
C LYS A 46 4.97 -11.31 22.92
N LEU A 47 4.36 -10.41 22.17
CA LEU A 47 4.99 -9.69 21.09
C LEU A 47 5.20 -8.22 21.48
N ASN A 48 6.45 -7.78 21.48
CA ASN A 48 6.83 -6.39 21.71
C ASN A 48 7.12 -5.75 20.36
N ILE A 49 6.32 -4.74 19.97
CA ILE A 49 6.45 -4.04 18.69
C ILE A 49 7.29 -2.78 18.86
N SER A 50 8.25 -2.58 17.97
CA SER A 50 8.97 -1.32 17.79
C SER A 50 8.82 -0.85 16.35
N ILE A 51 8.90 0.47 16.10
CA ILE A 51 8.72 1.09 14.80
C ILE A 51 9.97 1.86 14.45
N ASN A 52 10.60 1.52 13.32
CA ASN A 52 11.83 2.16 12.84
C ASN A 52 12.96 2.22 13.89
N ASP A 53 12.98 1.24 14.79
CA ASP A 53 14.04 1.16 15.81
C ASP A 53 15.39 0.84 15.17
N LYS A 54 16.44 1.36 15.78
CA LYS A 54 17.84 1.02 15.45
C LYS A 54 18.22 -0.37 15.93
N ILE A 55 17.52 -0.87 16.94
CA ILE A 55 17.76 -2.19 17.53
C ILE A 55 16.87 -3.20 16.81
N ASP A 56 17.50 -4.14 16.11
CA ASP A 56 16.80 -5.20 15.41
C ASP A 56 16.21 -6.22 16.39
N GLY A 57 15.05 -6.78 16.02
CA GLY A 57 14.32 -7.75 16.83
C GLY A 57 14.53 -9.20 16.39
N ASP A 58 13.81 -10.12 17.02
CA ASP A 58 13.72 -11.53 16.59
C ASP A 58 13.07 -11.62 15.19
N ILE A 59 12.21 -10.67 14.89
CA ILE A 59 11.60 -10.46 13.57
C ILE A 59 11.78 -9.00 13.19
N THR A 60 12.34 -8.74 12.02
CA THR A 60 12.37 -7.41 11.43
C THR A 60 11.56 -7.44 10.13
N HIS A 61 10.42 -6.74 10.11
CA HIS A 61 9.52 -6.67 8.97
C HIS A 61 9.71 -5.35 8.22
N ILE A 62 10.14 -5.44 6.96
CA ILE A 62 10.55 -4.30 6.13
C ILE A 62 9.49 -4.07 5.06
N HIS A 63 8.81 -2.92 5.12
CA HIS A 63 7.71 -2.56 4.23
C HIS A 63 8.11 -1.76 3.00
N THR A 64 9.30 -1.13 3.03
CA THR A 64 9.79 -0.31 1.91
C THR A 64 11.20 -0.70 1.52
N VAL A 65 11.50 -0.60 0.21
CA VAL A 65 12.77 -1.06 -0.38
C VAL A 65 13.88 -0.01 -0.33
N ASN A 66 14.00 0.69 0.79
CA ASN A 66 15.01 1.72 0.95
C ASN A 66 16.42 1.12 1.08
N PRO A 67 17.45 1.71 0.43
CA PRO A 67 18.83 1.22 0.49
C PRO A 67 19.39 1.09 1.91
N GLU A 68 18.99 1.98 2.81
CA GLU A 68 19.40 1.91 4.23
C GLU A 68 18.98 0.60 4.91
N PHE A 69 17.79 0.07 4.57
CA PHE A 69 17.34 -1.21 5.12
C PHE A 69 18.08 -2.38 4.49
N PHE A 70 18.41 -2.28 3.20
CA PHE A 70 19.23 -3.29 2.53
C PHE A 70 20.63 -3.41 3.16
N LEU A 71 21.25 -2.29 3.45
CA LEU A 71 22.57 -2.25 4.11
C LEU A 71 22.53 -2.80 5.54
N ARG A 72 21.39 -2.74 6.23
CA ARG A 72 21.20 -3.29 7.58
C ARG A 72 20.95 -4.80 7.60
N LEU A 73 20.64 -5.44 6.48
CA LEU A 73 20.27 -6.87 6.46
C LEU A 73 21.25 -7.81 7.13
N PRO A 74 22.60 -7.66 6.99
CA PRO A 74 23.54 -8.52 7.72
C PRO A 74 23.35 -8.42 9.24
N ALA A 75 23.14 -7.23 9.78
CA ALA A 75 22.90 -7.03 11.21
C ALA A 75 21.55 -7.59 11.66
N ILE A 76 20.50 -7.34 10.87
CA ILE A 76 19.15 -7.88 11.12
C ILE A 76 19.21 -9.42 11.20
N LYS A 77 19.82 -10.07 10.21
CA LYS A 77 19.89 -11.53 10.12
C LYS A 77 20.80 -12.17 11.17
N SER A 78 21.70 -11.42 11.76
CA SER A 78 22.48 -11.88 12.89
C SER A 78 21.70 -11.91 14.21
N LYS A 79 20.56 -11.22 14.28
CA LYS A 79 19.68 -11.12 15.47
C LYS A 79 18.42 -11.98 15.34
N GLY A 80 17.88 -12.09 14.15
CA GLY A 80 16.63 -12.76 13.90
C GLY A 80 16.38 -12.97 12.42
N ILE A 81 15.13 -12.95 12.02
CA ILE A 81 14.70 -13.12 10.62
C ILE A 81 14.31 -11.80 9.99
N ALA A 82 14.65 -11.64 8.71
CA ALA A 82 14.22 -10.54 7.87
C ALA A 82 12.98 -10.93 7.04
N VAL A 83 11.88 -10.22 7.25
CA VAL A 83 10.64 -10.35 6.46
C VAL A 83 10.50 -9.14 5.58
N GLY A 84 10.21 -9.31 4.28
CA GLY A 84 10.01 -8.21 3.35
C GLY A 84 8.59 -8.17 2.80
N SER A 85 7.95 -7.00 2.76
CA SER A 85 6.69 -6.79 2.08
C SER A 85 6.90 -6.53 0.59
N VAL A 86 6.17 -7.26 -0.26
CA VAL A 86 6.18 -7.07 -1.71
C VAL A 86 4.92 -6.33 -2.12
N HIS A 87 5.03 -5.01 -2.24
CA HIS A 87 3.93 -4.14 -2.68
C HIS A 87 3.94 -3.91 -4.19
N PHE A 88 5.07 -4.09 -4.86
CA PHE A 88 5.23 -3.88 -6.29
C PHE A 88 6.34 -4.75 -6.88
N LEU A 89 6.31 -4.94 -8.17
CA LEU A 89 7.32 -5.62 -8.98
C LEU A 89 7.91 -4.66 -10.02
N PRO A 90 9.04 -4.99 -10.68
CA PRO A 90 9.59 -4.18 -11.76
C PRO A 90 8.54 -3.71 -12.76
N GLU A 91 7.68 -4.60 -13.23
CA GLU A 91 6.66 -4.33 -14.24
C GLU A 91 5.58 -3.34 -13.76
N THR A 92 5.34 -3.29 -12.46
CA THR A 92 4.35 -2.35 -11.88
C THR A 92 4.93 -0.96 -11.70
N VAL A 93 6.26 -0.85 -11.57
CA VAL A 93 6.97 0.42 -11.45
C VAL A 93 7.04 1.15 -12.79
N ASP A 94 7.20 0.43 -13.91
CA ASP A 94 7.24 1.00 -15.26
C ASP A 94 6.03 1.88 -15.58
N GLN A 95 4.87 1.52 -15.04
CA GLN A 95 3.64 2.28 -15.23
C GLN A 95 3.53 3.52 -14.34
N SER A 96 4.45 3.69 -13.40
CA SER A 96 4.40 4.74 -12.38
C SER A 96 5.57 5.71 -12.41
N LEU A 97 6.75 5.27 -12.85
CA LEU A 97 8.00 6.04 -12.86
C LEU A 97 8.65 6.01 -14.24
N HIS A 98 8.85 7.19 -14.81
CA HIS A 98 9.55 7.36 -16.06
C HIS A 98 11.07 7.49 -15.80
N LEU A 99 11.76 6.36 -15.64
CA LEU A 99 13.19 6.32 -15.45
C LEU A 99 13.92 6.10 -16.79
N PRO A 100 15.10 6.72 -17.01
CA PRO A 100 15.98 6.36 -18.11
C PRO A 100 16.31 4.86 -18.07
N SER A 101 16.51 4.22 -19.23
CA SER A 101 16.65 2.76 -19.36
C SER A 101 17.72 2.16 -18.44
N VAL A 102 18.88 2.80 -18.32
CA VAL A 102 19.99 2.33 -17.47
C VAL A 102 19.61 2.41 -15.98
N ALA A 103 19.05 3.54 -15.54
CA ALA A 103 18.62 3.73 -14.15
C ALA A 103 17.49 2.76 -13.79
N ARG A 104 16.57 2.52 -14.73
CA ARG A 104 15.48 1.55 -14.57
C ARG A 104 16.00 0.13 -14.36
N GLN A 105 16.95 -0.32 -15.19
CA GLN A 105 17.52 -1.64 -15.07
C GLN A 105 18.31 -1.83 -13.76
N ALA A 106 19.07 -0.82 -13.36
CA ALA A 106 19.76 -0.82 -12.07
C ALA A 106 18.78 -0.92 -10.90
N PHE A 107 17.67 -0.16 -10.95
CA PHE A 107 16.63 -0.21 -9.95
C PHE A 107 15.94 -1.59 -9.88
N TYR A 108 15.65 -2.21 -11.02
CA TYR A 108 15.05 -3.55 -11.05
C TYR A 108 15.96 -4.61 -10.48
N SER A 109 17.25 -4.57 -10.84
CA SER A 109 18.25 -5.48 -10.30
C SER A 109 18.37 -5.31 -8.78
N TYR A 110 18.38 -4.08 -8.29
CA TYR A 110 18.36 -3.76 -6.87
C TYR A 110 17.11 -4.31 -6.18
N LEU A 111 15.92 -4.06 -6.72
CA LEU A 111 14.63 -4.49 -6.17
C LEU A 111 14.57 -6.02 -6.00
N ILE A 112 14.96 -6.74 -7.05
CA ILE A 112 14.97 -8.22 -7.00
C ILE A 112 16.04 -8.73 -6.02
N SER A 113 17.22 -8.09 -5.97
CA SER A 113 18.26 -8.43 -4.99
C SER A 113 17.79 -8.20 -3.57
N PHE A 114 17.05 -7.10 -3.34
CA PHE A 114 16.44 -6.81 -2.05
C PHE A 114 15.48 -7.93 -1.63
N TYR A 115 14.55 -8.33 -2.50
CA TYR A 115 13.61 -9.42 -2.19
C TYR A 115 14.29 -10.77 -2.00
N LYS A 116 15.28 -11.12 -2.83
CA LYS A 116 16.08 -12.34 -2.67
C LYS A 116 16.81 -12.42 -1.33
N SER A 117 17.18 -11.28 -0.79
CA SER A 117 17.92 -11.19 0.47
C SER A 117 17.06 -11.37 1.72
N MET A 118 15.74 -11.45 1.58
CA MET A 118 14.82 -11.70 2.70
C MET A 118 14.77 -13.20 3.05
N ASP A 119 14.53 -13.51 4.32
CA ASP A 119 14.29 -14.88 4.78
C ASP A 119 12.87 -15.32 4.47
N ARG A 120 11.92 -14.38 4.54
CA ARG A 120 10.52 -14.56 4.17
C ARG A 120 10.01 -13.31 3.43
N LEU A 121 9.04 -13.51 2.56
CA LEU A 121 8.33 -12.44 1.88
C LEU A 121 6.83 -12.53 2.14
N VAL A 122 6.20 -11.38 2.28
CA VAL A 122 4.74 -11.24 2.33
C VAL A 122 4.30 -10.45 1.11
N THR A 123 3.34 -10.97 0.36
CA THR A 123 2.71 -10.24 -0.74
C THR A 123 1.22 -10.06 -0.51
N VAL A 124 0.70 -8.91 -0.90
CA VAL A 124 -0.74 -8.60 -0.89
C VAL A 124 -1.45 -9.04 -2.16
N ASN A 125 -0.70 -9.51 -3.15
CA ASN A 125 -1.23 -9.98 -4.45
C ASN A 125 -0.71 -11.39 -4.77
N PRO A 126 -1.58 -12.41 -4.79
CA PRO A 126 -1.17 -13.79 -5.06
C PRO A 126 -0.57 -13.97 -6.47
N CYS A 127 -0.94 -13.11 -7.44
CA CYS A 127 -0.36 -13.14 -8.79
C CYS A 127 1.12 -12.73 -8.82
N PHE A 128 1.67 -12.19 -7.72
CA PHE A 128 3.09 -11.88 -7.62
C PHE A 128 3.94 -13.11 -7.34
N ILE A 129 3.39 -14.16 -6.74
CA ILE A 129 4.13 -15.37 -6.38
C ILE A 129 4.79 -16.03 -7.61
N PRO A 130 4.07 -16.35 -8.70
CA PRO A 130 4.71 -16.94 -9.89
C PRO A 130 5.70 -15.99 -10.57
N LYS A 131 5.48 -14.68 -10.50
CA LYS A 131 6.43 -13.69 -11.04
C LYS A 131 7.71 -13.62 -10.23
N LEU A 132 7.62 -13.62 -8.91
CA LEU A 132 8.78 -13.68 -8.02
C LEU A 132 9.57 -14.98 -8.20
N ALA A 133 8.86 -16.09 -8.41
CA ALA A 133 9.49 -17.38 -8.75
C ALA A 133 10.27 -17.32 -10.08
N ALA A 134 9.75 -16.65 -11.09
CA ALA A 134 10.45 -16.43 -12.36
C ALA A 134 11.73 -15.59 -12.20
N TYR A 135 11.80 -14.72 -11.19
CA TYR A 135 13.03 -14.03 -10.79
C TYR A 135 13.98 -14.90 -9.93
N GLY A 136 13.64 -16.17 -9.67
CA GLY A 136 14.45 -17.12 -8.90
C GLY A 136 14.30 -16.96 -7.38
N ILE A 137 13.16 -16.50 -6.90
CA ILE A 137 12.80 -16.49 -5.48
C ILE A 137 11.97 -17.75 -5.20
N ASP A 138 12.36 -18.51 -4.16
CA ASP A 138 11.67 -19.71 -3.75
C ASP A 138 10.22 -19.39 -3.32
N PRO A 139 9.19 -19.97 -3.97
CA PRO A 139 7.79 -19.74 -3.61
C PRO A 139 7.45 -20.11 -2.16
N GLN A 140 8.18 -21.08 -1.56
CA GLN A 140 7.97 -21.49 -0.17
C GLN A 140 8.37 -20.40 0.85
N LYS A 141 9.14 -19.41 0.40
CA LYS A 141 9.47 -18.22 1.22
C LYS A 141 8.39 -17.13 1.15
N ILE A 142 7.40 -17.27 0.28
CA ILE A 142 6.43 -16.21 -0.02
C ILE A 142 5.06 -16.59 0.56
N SER A 143 4.53 -15.74 1.41
CA SER A 143 3.18 -15.85 1.95
C SER A 143 2.27 -14.79 1.34
N PHE A 144 1.07 -15.19 0.94
CA PHE A 144 0.01 -14.25 0.56
C PHE A 144 -0.77 -13.84 1.81
N ILE A 145 -0.75 -12.55 2.12
CA ILE A 145 -1.55 -11.95 3.20
C ILE A 145 -2.23 -10.71 2.60
N PRO A 146 -3.56 -10.70 2.43
CA PRO A 146 -4.27 -9.56 1.87
C PRO A 146 -4.20 -8.36 2.82
N ASN A 147 -4.30 -7.15 2.26
CA ASN A 147 -4.42 -5.94 3.06
C ASN A 147 -5.66 -6.03 3.96
N TYR A 148 -5.50 -5.60 5.18
CA TYR A 148 -6.59 -5.46 6.15
C TYR A 148 -7.31 -4.13 5.93
N VAL A 149 -8.61 -4.15 6.13
CA VAL A 149 -9.46 -2.95 6.15
C VAL A 149 -10.32 -3.00 7.39
N SER A 150 -10.26 -1.95 8.20
CA SER A 150 -11.07 -1.87 9.43
C SER A 150 -12.53 -1.61 9.11
N GLY A 151 -13.42 -2.54 9.51
CA GLY A 151 -14.86 -2.36 9.39
C GLY A 151 -15.43 -1.22 10.24
N SER A 152 -14.69 -0.72 11.23
CA SER A 152 -15.08 0.47 11.99
C SER A 152 -14.84 1.78 11.23
N VAL A 153 -13.89 1.78 10.27
CA VAL A 153 -13.57 2.93 9.42
C VAL A 153 -14.38 2.86 8.12
N PHE A 154 -14.49 1.66 7.55
CA PHE A 154 -15.21 1.41 6.29
C PHE A 154 -16.50 0.66 6.59
N SER A 155 -17.53 1.39 6.95
CA SER A 155 -18.87 0.87 7.20
C SER A 155 -19.88 1.45 6.21
N THR A 156 -20.97 0.74 6.01
CA THR A 156 -22.10 1.29 5.26
C THR A 156 -22.77 2.40 6.06
N VAL A 157 -23.11 3.48 5.40
CA VAL A 157 -23.90 4.58 5.98
C VAL A 157 -25.33 4.52 5.42
N ASP A 158 -26.29 5.09 6.16
CA ASP A 158 -27.66 5.12 5.71
C ASP A 158 -27.85 6.13 4.54
N ARG A 159 -29.02 6.02 3.89
CA ARG A 159 -29.33 6.84 2.70
C ARG A 159 -29.39 8.34 3.03
N GLN A 160 -29.83 8.70 4.22
CA GLN A 160 -29.94 10.10 4.61
C GLN A 160 -28.55 10.71 4.79
N GLN A 161 -27.66 10.01 5.47
CA GLN A 161 -26.24 10.42 5.63
C GLN A 161 -25.55 10.55 4.28
N VAL A 162 -25.82 9.64 3.33
CA VAL A 162 -25.27 9.75 1.95
C VAL A 162 -25.75 11.01 1.26
N LYS A 163 -27.07 11.36 1.38
CA LYS A 163 -27.62 12.57 0.78
C LYS A 163 -26.99 13.84 1.37
N GLU A 164 -26.85 13.88 2.68
CA GLU A 164 -26.22 15.01 3.40
C GLU A 164 -24.76 15.17 2.99
N LEU A 165 -24.00 14.08 2.90
CA LEU A 165 -22.61 14.11 2.44
C LEU A 165 -22.50 14.59 0.99
N ARG A 166 -23.36 14.11 0.09
CA ARG A 166 -23.38 14.57 -1.31
C ARG A 166 -23.67 16.09 -1.38
N SER A 167 -24.68 16.54 -0.63
CA SER A 167 -25.03 17.95 -0.57
C SER A 167 -23.88 18.83 -0.02
N SER A 168 -23.18 18.36 1.00
CA SER A 168 -22.02 19.07 1.57
C SER A 168 -20.86 19.23 0.58
N TRP A 169 -20.75 18.33 -0.40
CA TRP A 169 -19.78 18.39 -1.48
C TRP A 169 -20.29 19.10 -2.74
N GLY A 170 -21.49 19.71 -2.69
CA GLY A 170 -22.10 20.38 -3.82
C GLY A 170 -22.57 19.42 -4.92
N LEU A 171 -22.80 18.16 -4.58
CA LEU A 171 -23.35 17.14 -5.48
C LEU A 171 -24.87 17.08 -5.32
N ASP A 172 -25.56 16.83 -6.42
CA ASP A 172 -27.00 16.53 -6.38
C ASP A 172 -27.24 15.18 -5.71
N PRO A 173 -27.98 15.11 -4.59
CA PRO A 173 -28.20 13.89 -3.84
C PRO A 173 -28.99 12.83 -4.60
N GLU A 174 -29.78 13.22 -5.61
CA GLU A 174 -30.65 12.31 -6.39
C GLU A 174 -30.01 11.84 -7.72
N ARG A 175 -28.95 12.51 -8.19
CA ARG A 175 -28.26 12.10 -9.42
C ARG A 175 -27.38 10.88 -9.18
N PHE A 176 -27.34 9.99 -10.18
CA PHE A 176 -26.41 8.88 -10.17
C PHE A 176 -24.96 9.40 -10.18
N THR A 177 -24.17 8.96 -9.21
CA THR A 177 -22.81 9.41 -9.02
C THR A 177 -21.83 8.26 -9.22
N VAL A 178 -20.92 8.43 -10.18
CA VAL A 178 -19.81 7.52 -10.43
C VAL A 178 -18.61 8.02 -9.63
N VAL A 179 -18.06 7.17 -8.76
CA VAL A 179 -16.92 7.52 -7.91
C VAL A 179 -15.72 6.67 -8.31
N CYS A 180 -14.57 7.31 -8.46
CA CYS A 180 -13.28 6.65 -8.57
C CYS A 180 -12.35 7.17 -7.46
N ALA A 181 -11.48 6.31 -6.94
CA ALA A 181 -10.50 6.69 -5.92
C ALA A 181 -9.09 6.25 -6.33
N GLY A 182 -8.11 7.10 -6.10
CA GLY A 182 -6.71 6.81 -6.35
C GLY A 182 -5.93 8.01 -6.85
N GLN A 183 -4.60 7.82 -6.95
CA GLN A 183 -3.73 8.86 -7.49
C GLN A 183 -4.10 9.22 -8.94
N LEU A 184 -4.00 10.51 -9.28
CA LEU A 184 -4.22 11.01 -10.64
C LEU A 184 -3.05 10.59 -11.54
N GLN A 185 -3.15 9.39 -12.10
CA GLN A 185 -2.17 8.78 -12.99
C GLN A 185 -2.84 8.11 -14.17
N THR A 186 -2.18 8.12 -15.33
CA THR A 186 -2.70 7.49 -16.57
C THR A 186 -3.06 6.02 -16.33
N ARG A 187 -2.22 5.26 -15.62
CA ARG A 187 -2.50 3.85 -15.29
C ARG A 187 -3.76 3.61 -14.46
N LYS A 188 -4.31 4.65 -13.83
CA LYS A 188 -5.56 4.59 -13.05
C LYS A 188 -6.80 4.94 -13.89
N GLY A 189 -6.61 5.23 -15.17
CA GLY A 189 -7.70 5.52 -16.08
C GLY A 189 -8.30 6.92 -15.88
N VAL A 190 -7.53 7.90 -15.39
CA VAL A 190 -8.05 9.25 -15.12
C VAL A 190 -8.52 9.95 -16.41
N LEU A 191 -7.82 9.72 -17.54
CA LEU A 191 -8.20 10.31 -18.82
C LEU A 191 -9.49 9.70 -19.36
N GLU A 192 -9.60 8.38 -19.28
CA GLU A 192 -10.80 7.61 -19.66
C GLU A 192 -11.99 8.01 -18.78
N PHE A 193 -11.77 8.16 -17.48
CA PHE A 193 -12.79 8.63 -16.54
C PHE A 193 -13.31 10.02 -16.94
N ALA A 194 -12.42 10.96 -17.28
CA ALA A 194 -12.79 12.30 -17.73
C ALA A 194 -13.55 12.28 -19.09
N GLN A 195 -13.14 11.40 -20.02
CA GLN A 195 -13.84 11.23 -21.30
C GLN A 195 -15.25 10.67 -21.10
N ILE A 196 -15.43 9.68 -20.24
CA ILE A 196 -16.75 9.12 -19.90
C ILE A 196 -17.61 10.18 -19.22
N ALA A 197 -17.05 10.95 -18.30
CA ALA A 197 -17.76 12.05 -17.63
C ALA A 197 -18.30 13.08 -18.65
N LYS A 198 -17.49 13.42 -19.66
CA LYS A 198 -17.90 14.32 -20.74
C LYS A 198 -19.01 13.71 -21.61
N ALA A 199 -18.96 12.40 -21.85
CA ALA A 199 -19.94 11.70 -22.69
C ALA A 199 -21.30 11.47 -22.00
N LEU A 200 -21.33 11.48 -20.65
CA LEU A 200 -22.51 11.19 -19.84
C LEU A 200 -22.87 12.37 -18.89
N PRO A 201 -23.23 13.54 -19.42
CA PRO A 201 -23.47 14.75 -18.63
C PRO A 201 -24.68 14.65 -17.69
N GLN A 202 -25.55 13.67 -17.89
CA GLN A 202 -26.69 13.38 -17.01
C GLN A 202 -26.28 12.74 -15.68
N MET A 203 -25.06 12.20 -15.57
CA MET A 203 -24.51 11.62 -14.34
C MET A 203 -23.55 12.60 -13.66
N GLN A 204 -23.20 12.29 -12.43
CA GLN A 204 -22.15 12.99 -11.70
C GLN A 204 -20.91 12.09 -11.63
N PHE A 205 -19.72 12.70 -11.73
CA PHE A 205 -18.45 11.99 -11.67
C PHE A 205 -17.56 12.64 -10.62
N VAL A 206 -17.05 11.83 -9.72
CA VAL A 206 -16.18 12.27 -8.62
C VAL A 206 -14.90 11.43 -8.60
N TRP A 207 -13.77 12.10 -8.60
CA TRP A 207 -12.48 11.44 -8.38
C TRP A 207 -11.93 11.87 -7.03
N ALA A 208 -11.73 10.87 -6.14
CA ALA A 208 -11.10 11.07 -4.83
C ALA A 208 -9.62 10.70 -4.90
N GLY A 209 -8.75 11.70 -4.86
CA GLY A 209 -7.29 11.50 -4.87
C GLY A 209 -6.53 12.67 -5.48
N ASP A 210 -5.20 12.60 -5.35
CA ASP A 210 -4.28 13.67 -5.72
C ASP A 210 -3.13 13.17 -6.59
N PHE A 211 -2.29 14.08 -7.09
CA PHE A 211 -1.07 13.72 -7.79
C PHE A 211 -0.03 13.12 -6.84
N ALA A 212 0.68 12.09 -7.32
CA ALA A 212 1.69 11.38 -6.53
C ALA A 212 2.88 12.26 -6.10
N PHE A 213 3.13 13.38 -6.79
CA PHE A 213 4.33 14.21 -6.62
C PHE A 213 4.01 15.71 -6.57
N GLY A 214 3.07 16.13 -5.73
CA GLY A 214 2.95 17.54 -5.31
C GLY A 214 2.25 18.49 -6.28
N GLY A 215 1.40 17.99 -7.16
CA GLY A 215 0.48 18.84 -7.92
C GLY A 215 -0.91 18.81 -7.30
N MET A 216 -1.29 19.84 -6.56
CA MET A 216 -2.67 20.01 -6.10
C MET A 216 -3.59 20.25 -7.29
N ILE A 217 -4.26 19.19 -7.79
CA ILE A 217 -5.52 19.38 -8.50
C ILE A 217 -6.62 19.20 -7.47
N CYS A 218 -7.17 20.30 -7.02
CA CYS A 218 -8.35 20.32 -6.20
C CYS A 218 -9.50 19.64 -6.95
N LEU A 219 -10.32 18.87 -6.26
CA LEU A 219 -11.59 18.30 -6.74
C LEU A 219 -12.45 19.33 -7.51
N GLU A 220 -12.35 20.61 -7.16
CA GLU A 220 -13.03 21.72 -7.81
C GLU A 220 -12.75 21.83 -9.32
N ARG A 221 -11.57 21.46 -9.81
CA ARG A 221 -11.28 21.52 -11.25
C ARG A 221 -11.92 20.38 -12.06
N LEU A 222 -12.07 19.20 -11.48
CA LEU A 222 -12.79 18.10 -12.12
C LEU A 222 -14.30 18.37 -12.17
N ILE A 223 -14.88 18.94 -11.12
CA ILE A 223 -16.29 19.37 -11.10
C ILE A 223 -16.52 20.49 -12.13
N THR A 224 -15.56 21.38 -12.34
CA THR A 224 -15.68 22.50 -13.30
C THR A 224 -15.58 22.00 -14.76
N MET A 225 -14.92 20.90 -15.05
CA MET A 225 -14.86 20.30 -16.40
C MET A 225 -16.19 19.69 -16.86
N THR A 226 -17.09 19.37 -15.92
CA THR A 226 -18.43 18.83 -16.23
C THR A 226 -19.51 19.90 -16.33
N LYS A 227 -19.19 21.18 -16.05
CA LYS A 227 -20.15 22.30 -16.11
C LYS A 227 -20.03 23.17 -17.36
N LYS A 228 -19.27 22.78 -18.39
CA LYS A 228 -19.21 23.48 -19.68
C LYS A 228 -19.74 22.62 -20.80
#